data_e417870a5f470e838d59dd15377fa95a
#
_entry.id   e417870a5f470e838d59dd15377fa95a
#
_cell.length_a   1.000
_cell.length_b   1.000
_cell.length_c   1.000
_cell.angle_alpha   90.00
_cell.angle_beta   90.00
_cell.angle_gamma   90.00
#
_symmetry.space_group_name_H-M   'P 1'
#
loop_
_entity.id
_entity.type
_entity.pdbx_description
1 polymer ?
#
loop_
_entity_poly.entity_id
_entity_poly.type
_entity_poly.pdbx_seq_one_letter_code
_entity_poly.pdbx_strand_id
1 'polypeptide(L)'
;DSLLTDVTIPCQKLLSAILRTNERFGAHYVIDVLLGSKQQKIINNNHHTLSVYGIGTEYAKTDWLNITQLLLAEGYLTKSEDYNVLSLTESGKTNLRERKKFLLPFIPSGKTGFTSSKESYHKEKAVLSEKDQLLHEKLRKLRKELAGEKNVPPYIIFGDKTLEQLVSYKPLSEFELEDIYGLGERKIEKYGEFIVRTIEDCLKS
;
A
#
# COMPACT_ATOMS: atom_id res chain seq x y z
N ASP A 1 22.04 -19.26 -5.43
CA ASP A 1 21.96 -19.14 -3.96
C ASP A 1 21.40 -17.76 -3.62
N SER A 2 20.10 -17.69 -3.32
CA SER A 2 19.49 -16.44 -2.84
C SER A 2 20.08 -16.13 -1.47
N LEU A 3 20.78 -15.00 -1.35
CA LEU A 3 21.30 -14.51 -0.07
C LEU A 3 20.13 -14.25 0.87
N LEU A 4 19.95 -15.11 1.87
CA LEU A 4 18.96 -14.93 2.93
C LEU A 4 19.47 -13.87 3.90
N THR A 5 18.65 -12.86 4.13
CA THR A 5 18.91 -11.78 5.08
C THR A 5 18.11 -12.04 6.37
N ASP A 6 18.71 -11.79 7.51
CA ASP A 6 18.00 -11.81 8.80
C ASP A 6 17.11 -10.55 8.91
N VAL A 7 15.83 -10.73 8.71
CA VAL A 7 14.79 -9.70 8.80
C VAL A 7 13.86 -9.92 9.99
N THR A 8 14.38 -10.56 11.03
CA THR A 8 13.60 -10.93 12.21
C THR A 8 12.92 -9.73 12.87
N ILE A 9 13.69 -8.66 13.14
CA ILE A 9 13.16 -7.46 13.80
C ILE A 9 12.12 -6.75 12.93
N PRO A 10 12.35 -6.47 11.64
CA PRO A 10 11.33 -5.89 10.76
C PRO A 10 10.06 -6.75 10.70
N CYS A 11 10.18 -8.06 10.53
CA CYS A 11 9.03 -8.95 10.50
C CYS A 11 8.23 -8.90 11.80
N GLN A 12 8.90 -8.93 12.95
CA GLN A 12 8.24 -8.81 14.25
C GLN A 12 7.51 -7.47 14.42
N LYS A 13 8.10 -6.36 13.96
CA LYS A 13 7.44 -5.05 13.97
C LYS A 13 6.17 -5.05 13.13
N LEU A 14 6.24 -5.58 11.90
CA LEU A 14 5.10 -5.64 11.00
C LEU A 14 3.98 -6.54 11.54
N LEU A 15 4.31 -7.76 11.96
CA LEU A 15 3.34 -8.69 12.55
C LEU A 15 2.68 -8.10 13.81
N SER A 16 3.46 -7.44 14.67
CA SER A 16 2.94 -6.76 15.85
C SER A 16 2.00 -5.60 15.49
N ALA A 17 2.33 -4.82 14.45
CA ALA A 17 1.48 -3.73 13.99
C ALA A 17 0.15 -4.23 13.44
N ILE A 18 0.14 -5.33 12.68
CA ILE A 18 -1.09 -5.97 12.19
C ILE A 18 -1.97 -6.40 13.35
N LEU A 19 -1.41 -7.08 14.36
CA LEU A 19 -2.18 -7.50 15.55
C LEU A 19 -2.73 -6.30 16.35
N ARG A 20 -1.91 -5.26 16.55
CA ARG A 20 -2.33 -4.08 17.33
C ARG A 20 -3.33 -3.20 16.62
N THR A 21 -3.44 -3.33 15.31
CA THR A 21 -4.51 -2.73 14.51
C THR A 21 -5.71 -3.68 14.33
N ASN A 22 -5.79 -4.73 15.17
CA ASN A 22 -6.89 -5.70 15.24
C ASN A 22 -7.12 -6.50 13.95
N GLU A 23 -6.10 -6.66 13.10
CA GLU A 23 -6.20 -7.41 11.84
C GLU A 23 -7.37 -6.92 10.96
N ARG A 24 -7.57 -5.59 10.88
CA ARG A 24 -8.69 -4.94 10.16
C ARG A 24 -8.23 -4.04 9.01
N PHE A 25 -6.93 -3.95 8.77
CA PHE A 25 -6.39 -2.99 7.80
C PHE A 25 -5.47 -3.67 6.79
N GLY A 26 -5.37 -3.06 5.62
CA GLY A 26 -4.46 -3.50 4.56
C GLY A 26 -3.00 -3.08 4.82
N ALA A 27 -2.10 -3.57 3.97
CA ALA A 27 -0.65 -3.37 4.10
C ALA A 27 -0.26 -1.89 4.19
N HIS A 28 -0.82 -1.05 3.33
CA HIS A 28 -0.48 0.38 3.27
C HIS A 28 -0.77 1.10 4.58
N TYR A 29 -1.95 0.85 5.16
CA TYR A 29 -2.34 1.47 6.42
C TYR A 29 -1.45 1.03 7.57
N VAL A 30 -1.20 -0.28 7.70
CA VAL A 30 -0.34 -0.82 8.76
C VAL A 30 1.09 -0.29 8.64
N ILE A 31 1.61 -0.19 7.41
CA ILE A 31 2.93 0.38 7.15
C ILE A 31 2.96 1.88 7.49
N ASP A 32 1.90 2.63 7.18
CA ASP A 32 1.81 4.05 7.55
C ASP A 32 1.79 4.25 9.07
N VAL A 33 1.17 3.33 9.84
CA VAL A 33 1.28 3.31 11.30
C VAL A 33 2.73 3.06 11.74
N LEU A 34 3.42 2.09 11.14
CA LEU A 34 4.84 1.81 11.42
C LEU A 34 5.75 3.00 11.10
N LEU A 35 5.47 3.73 10.05
CA LEU A 35 6.23 4.91 9.64
C LEU A 35 5.89 6.18 10.43
N GLY A 36 4.90 6.13 11.31
CA GLY A 36 4.48 7.29 12.11
C GLY A 36 3.77 8.36 11.26
N SER A 37 2.97 7.95 10.28
CA SER A 37 2.22 8.85 9.42
C SER A 37 1.16 9.63 10.22
N LYS A 38 1.05 10.92 9.95
CA LYS A 38 0.07 11.82 10.57
C LYS A 38 -1.26 11.89 9.82
N GLN A 39 -1.60 10.85 9.05
CA GLN A 39 -2.88 10.80 8.35
C GLN A 39 -4.05 10.85 9.33
N GLN A 40 -5.09 11.59 8.95
CA GLN A 40 -6.26 11.78 9.81
C GLN A 40 -6.91 10.48 10.23
N LYS A 41 -6.92 9.48 9.37
CA LYS A 41 -7.46 8.14 9.64
C LYS A 41 -6.72 7.43 10.78
N ILE A 42 -5.39 7.54 10.86
CA ILE A 42 -4.58 6.96 11.93
C ILE A 42 -4.90 7.66 13.26
N ILE A 43 -5.09 8.99 13.21
CA ILE A 43 -5.46 9.79 14.38
C ILE A 43 -6.88 9.44 14.84
N ASN A 44 -7.84 9.37 13.93
CA ASN A 44 -9.24 9.05 14.23
C ASN A 44 -9.41 7.66 14.83
N ASN A 45 -8.59 6.69 14.42
CA ASN A 45 -8.55 5.34 14.99
C ASN A 45 -7.70 5.24 16.27
N ASN A 46 -7.13 6.33 16.75
CA ASN A 46 -6.18 6.38 17.87
C ASN A 46 -4.94 5.50 17.70
N HIS A 47 -4.60 5.09 16.48
CA HIS A 47 -3.45 4.24 16.22
C HIS A 47 -2.11 4.97 16.36
N HIS A 48 -2.11 6.30 16.42
CA HIS A 48 -0.94 7.13 16.76
C HIS A 48 -0.48 6.93 18.22
N THR A 49 -1.31 6.33 19.07
CA THR A 49 -0.98 6.02 20.48
C THR A 49 -0.44 4.61 20.68
N LEU A 50 -0.45 3.78 19.63
CA LEU A 50 0.04 2.41 19.69
C LEU A 50 1.58 2.37 19.85
N SER A 51 2.08 1.39 20.60
CA SER A 51 3.53 1.18 20.78
C SER A 51 4.28 0.87 19.48
N VAL A 52 3.55 0.50 18.44
CA VAL A 52 4.09 0.22 17.09
C VAL A 52 4.10 1.44 16.18
N TYR A 53 3.56 2.57 16.62
CA TYR A 53 3.53 3.78 15.83
C TYR A 53 4.92 4.41 15.71
N GLY A 54 5.37 4.61 14.47
CA GLY A 54 6.65 5.26 14.18
C GLY A 54 7.91 4.44 14.48
N ILE A 55 7.79 3.14 14.78
CA ILE A 55 8.97 2.30 15.08
C ILE A 55 9.61 1.69 13.83
N GLY A 56 9.06 1.90 12.65
CA GLY A 56 9.49 1.32 11.38
C GLY A 56 10.23 2.28 10.46
N THR A 57 10.84 3.33 10.97
CA THR A 57 11.49 4.39 10.17
C THR A 57 12.82 3.98 9.56
N GLU A 58 13.33 2.79 9.87
CA GLU A 58 14.58 2.24 9.31
C GLU A 58 14.46 1.83 7.85
N TYR A 59 13.26 1.58 7.35
CA TYR A 59 12.98 1.19 5.98
C TYR A 59 12.02 2.16 5.30
N ALA A 60 12.14 2.26 3.97
CA ALA A 60 11.17 2.96 3.14
C ALA A 60 9.85 2.17 3.04
N LYS A 61 8.77 2.85 2.67
CA LYS A 61 7.44 2.21 2.49
C LYS A 61 7.50 1.03 1.50
N THR A 62 8.28 1.16 0.43
CA THR A 62 8.51 0.09 -0.56
C THR A 62 9.17 -1.14 0.04
N ASP A 63 10.13 -0.97 0.94
CA ASP A 63 10.79 -2.08 1.62
C ASP A 63 9.83 -2.82 2.55
N TRP A 64 8.98 -2.08 3.27
CA TRP A 64 7.93 -2.67 4.09
C TRP A 64 6.90 -3.45 3.27
N LEU A 65 6.54 -2.94 2.08
CA LEU A 65 5.67 -3.68 1.15
C LEU A 65 6.32 -4.97 0.67
N ASN A 66 7.63 -4.94 0.34
CA ASN A 66 8.37 -6.14 -0.04
C ASN A 66 8.42 -7.18 1.10
N ILE A 67 8.67 -6.75 2.34
CA ILE A 67 8.62 -7.63 3.52
C ILE A 67 7.22 -8.24 3.68
N THR A 68 6.16 -7.44 3.47
CA THR A 68 4.78 -7.93 3.53
C THR A 68 4.52 -9.01 2.49
N GLN A 69 4.97 -8.83 1.25
CA GLN A 69 4.83 -9.81 0.19
C GLN A 69 5.58 -11.11 0.49
N LEU A 70 6.79 -11.02 1.03
CA LEU A 70 7.56 -12.18 1.45
C LEU A 70 6.85 -12.96 2.57
N LEU A 71 6.30 -12.27 3.56
CA LEU A 71 5.55 -12.91 4.65
C LEU A 71 4.24 -13.56 4.18
N LEU A 72 3.58 -13.00 3.16
CA LEU A 72 2.43 -13.62 2.50
C LEU A 72 2.85 -14.89 1.73
N ALA A 73 3.94 -14.82 0.97
CA ALA A 73 4.46 -15.95 0.20
C ALA A 73 4.92 -17.11 1.09
N GLU A 74 5.51 -16.82 2.24
CA GLU A 74 5.95 -17.80 3.24
C GLU A 74 4.80 -18.31 4.14
N GLY A 75 3.57 -17.81 3.95
CA GLY A 75 2.40 -18.25 4.69
C GLY A 75 2.34 -17.79 6.16
N TYR A 76 3.07 -16.76 6.54
CA TYR A 76 2.96 -16.13 7.86
C TYR A 76 1.82 -15.13 7.96
N LEU A 77 1.43 -14.56 6.82
CA LEU A 77 0.28 -13.67 6.66
C LEU A 77 -0.72 -14.26 5.67
N THR A 78 -1.95 -13.87 5.82
CA THR A 78 -3.02 -14.05 4.83
C THR A 78 -3.66 -12.71 4.52
N LYS A 79 -4.25 -12.60 3.34
CA LYS A 79 -4.92 -11.40 2.87
C LYS A 79 -6.35 -11.79 2.51
N SER A 80 -7.35 -11.04 3.01
CA SER A 80 -8.74 -11.29 2.62
C SER A 80 -8.97 -10.91 1.15
N GLU A 81 -9.78 -11.68 0.45
CA GLU A 81 -10.10 -11.43 -0.96
C GLU A 81 -10.96 -10.19 -1.16
N ASP A 82 -11.89 -9.93 -0.23
CA ASP A 82 -12.87 -8.86 -0.36
C ASP A 82 -12.30 -7.47 -0.01
N TYR A 83 -11.45 -7.38 1.02
CA TYR A 83 -11.03 -6.09 1.58
C TYR A 83 -9.52 -5.89 1.66
N ASN A 84 -8.72 -6.82 1.13
CA ASN A 84 -7.27 -6.78 1.20
C ASN A 84 -6.70 -6.62 2.63
N VAL A 85 -7.47 -7.00 3.63
CA VAL A 85 -7.09 -6.92 5.04
C VAL A 85 -6.05 -7.98 5.35
N LEU A 86 -5.00 -7.58 6.05
CA LEU A 86 -3.95 -8.48 6.51
C LEU A 86 -4.31 -9.12 7.85
N SER A 87 -4.12 -10.42 7.94
CA SER A 87 -4.25 -11.20 9.16
C SER A 87 -3.07 -12.16 9.33
N LEU A 88 -2.72 -12.48 10.58
CA LEU A 88 -1.69 -13.46 10.87
C LEU A 88 -2.28 -14.87 10.75
N THR A 89 -1.54 -15.75 10.10
CA THR A 89 -1.79 -17.19 10.17
C THR A 89 -1.38 -17.74 11.54
N GLU A 90 -1.74 -18.98 11.85
CA GLU A 90 -1.26 -19.64 13.07
C GLU A 90 0.28 -19.75 13.08
N SER A 91 0.90 -19.97 11.92
CA SER A 91 2.37 -19.95 11.77
C SER A 91 2.94 -18.57 12.11
N GLY A 92 2.30 -17.50 11.64
CA GLY A 92 2.70 -16.12 11.93
C GLY A 92 2.59 -15.80 13.42
N LYS A 93 1.48 -16.18 14.07
CA LYS A 93 1.27 -15.99 15.52
C LYS A 93 2.27 -16.77 16.35
N THR A 94 2.51 -18.03 16.00
CA THR A 94 3.47 -18.89 16.69
C THR A 94 4.90 -18.35 16.55
N ASN A 95 5.30 -17.94 15.33
CA ASN A 95 6.62 -17.40 15.09
C ASN A 95 6.86 -16.09 15.87
N LEU A 96 5.87 -15.21 15.90
CA LEU A 96 5.94 -13.98 16.68
C LEU A 96 6.05 -14.25 18.20
N ARG A 97 5.30 -15.22 18.70
CA ARG A 97 5.32 -15.62 20.14
C ARG A 97 6.65 -16.24 20.55
N GLU A 98 7.18 -17.15 19.71
CA GLU A 98 8.41 -17.87 19.96
C GLU A 98 9.66 -17.08 19.55
N ARG A 99 9.48 -15.90 18.95
CA ARG A 99 10.56 -15.03 18.44
C ARG A 99 11.55 -15.77 17.54
N LYS A 100 11.03 -16.65 16.68
CA LYS A 100 11.83 -17.36 15.70
C LYS A 100 12.46 -16.39 14.69
N LYS A 101 13.62 -16.75 14.18
CA LYS A 101 14.30 -15.96 13.14
C LYS A 101 13.53 -16.00 11.82
N PHE A 102 13.48 -14.84 11.17
CA PHE A 102 13.01 -14.72 9.79
C PHE A 102 14.22 -14.51 8.88
N LEU A 103 14.54 -15.55 8.11
CA LEU A 103 15.56 -15.50 7.07
C LEU A 103 14.86 -15.45 5.72
N LEU A 104 14.82 -14.29 5.09
CA LEU A 104 14.09 -14.06 3.84
C LEU A 104 15.03 -13.51 2.76
N PRO A 105 14.75 -13.78 1.48
CA PRO A 105 15.50 -13.19 0.36
C PRO A 105 15.13 -11.71 0.20
N PHE A 106 15.59 -10.89 1.12
CA PHE A 106 15.29 -9.47 1.20
C PHE A 106 16.54 -8.63 1.02
N ILE A 107 16.48 -7.67 0.10
CA ILE A 107 17.50 -6.67 -0.14
C ILE A 107 16.87 -5.31 0.09
N PRO A 108 17.28 -4.56 1.14
CA PRO A 108 16.75 -3.21 1.36
C PRO A 108 17.17 -2.27 0.23
N SER A 109 16.27 -1.40 -0.19
CA SER A 109 16.48 -0.43 -1.28
C SER A 109 17.53 0.65 -0.97
N GLY A 110 18.21 0.56 0.16
CA GLY A 110 19.20 1.52 0.65
C GLY A 110 18.55 2.71 1.37
N LYS A 111 19.20 3.16 2.45
CA LYS A 111 18.78 4.36 3.18
C LYS A 111 18.95 5.59 2.28
N THR A 112 17.91 6.02 1.60
CA THR A 112 17.82 7.42 1.21
C THR A 112 17.30 8.16 2.43
N GLY A 113 18.21 8.84 3.12
CA GLY A 113 17.86 9.72 4.23
C GLY A 113 16.77 10.69 3.80
N PHE A 114 15.75 10.83 4.64
CA PHE A 114 14.75 11.89 4.52
C PHE A 114 15.44 13.24 4.74
N THR A 115 16.02 13.79 3.69
CA THR A 115 16.16 15.23 3.55
C THR A 115 14.95 15.69 2.78
N SER A 116 14.15 16.53 3.43
CA SER A 116 13.14 17.36 2.81
C SER A 116 13.82 18.24 1.75
N SER A 117 14.00 17.74 0.58
CA SER A 117 14.35 18.51 -0.60
C SER A 117 13.30 18.24 -1.67
N LYS A 118 12.66 19.34 -2.07
CA LYS A 118 11.97 19.44 -3.34
C LYS A 118 12.97 19.07 -4.44
N GLU A 119 13.02 17.82 -4.82
CA GLU A 119 13.71 17.41 -6.03
C GLU A 119 12.76 16.63 -6.92
N SER A 120 12.58 17.26 -8.07
CA SER A 120 11.99 16.75 -9.28
C SER A 120 12.24 15.26 -9.45
N TYR A 121 11.16 14.47 -9.48
CA TYR A 121 11.17 13.14 -10.06
C TYR A 121 11.58 13.24 -11.52
N HIS A 122 12.87 13.13 -11.79
CA HIS A 122 13.33 12.75 -13.12
C HIS A 122 12.88 11.30 -13.37
N LYS A 123 11.95 11.17 -14.28
CA LYS A 123 11.50 9.95 -14.93
C LYS A 123 12.69 9.07 -15.34
N GLU A 124 13.04 8.07 -14.55
CA GLU A 124 13.37 6.81 -15.17
C GLU A 124 12.03 6.13 -15.45
N LYS A 125 11.71 6.03 -16.71
CA LYS A 125 10.61 5.20 -17.22
C LYS A 125 10.94 3.76 -16.83
N ALA A 126 10.48 3.33 -15.64
CA ALA A 126 10.24 1.92 -15.43
C ALA A 126 9.31 1.49 -16.56
N VAL A 127 9.75 0.55 -17.37
CA VAL A 127 8.92 -0.04 -18.42
C VAL A 127 7.75 -0.68 -17.68
N LEU A 128 6.63 0.05 -17.66
CA LEU A 128 5.37 -0.46 -17.10
C LEU A 128 5.09 -1.79 -17.79
N SER A 129 4.71 -2.81 -17.04
CA SER A 129 4.28 -4.07 -17.66
C SER A 129 3.14 -3.78 -18.63
N GLU A 130 2.96 -4.62 -19.65
CA GLU A 130 1.88 -4.43 -20.64
C GLU A 130 0.51 -4.30 -19.94
N LYS A 131 0.30 -5.04 -18.83
CA LYS A 131 -0.91 -4.95 -18.01
C LYS A 131 -1.04 -3.60 -17.28
N ASP A 132 0.05 -3.03 -16.81
CA ASP A 132 0.04 -1.73 -16.14
C ASP A 132 -0.19 -0.60 -17.14
N GLN A 133 0.31 -0.72 -18.35
CA GLN A 133 0.03 0.22 -19.45
C GLN A 133 -1.45 0.19 -19.83
N LEU A 134 -2.03 -1.00 -19.95
CA LEU A 134 -3.46 -1.17 -20.25
C LEU A 134 -4.33 -0.58 -19.14
N LEU A 135 -3.97 -0.83 -17.88
CA LEU A 135 -4.68 -0.28 -16.72
C LEU A 135 -4.58 1.25 -16.70
N HIS A 136 -3.40 1.80 -16.96
CA HIS A 136 -3.18 3.24 -17.05
C HIS A 136 -4.06 3.89 -18.13
N GLU A 137 -4.16 3.28 -19.31
CA GLU A 137 -5.01 3.78 -20.39
C GLU A 137 -6.49 3.70 -20.03
N LYS A 138 -6.95 2.58 -19.44
CA LYS A 138 -8.35 2.41 -19.01
C LYS A 138 -8.74 3.46 -17.95
N LEU A 139 -7.90 3.68 -16.95
CA LEU A 139 -8.14 4.69 -15.92
C LEU A 139 -8.09 6.12 -16.48
N ARG A 140 -7.20 6.39 -17.43
CA ARG A 140 -7.15 7.68 -18.12
C ARG A 140 -8.41 7.94 -18.94
N LYS A 141 -8.94 6.91 -19.61
CA LYS A 141 -10.21 6.99 -20.35
C LYS A 141 -11.38 7.24 -19.40
N LEU A 142 -11.49 6.47 -18.33
CA LEU A 142 -12.50 6.67 -17.28
C LEU A 142 -12.48 8.11 -16.75
N ARG A 143 -11.29 8.62 -16.41
CA ARG A 143 -11.12 10.01 -15.93
C ARG A 143 -11.65 11.02 -16.93
N LYS A 144 -11.40 10.81 -18.23
CA LYS A 144 -11.86 11.70 -19.31
C LYS A 144 -13.39 11.65 -19.47
N GLU A 145 -13.98 10.47 -19.35
CA GLU A 145 -15.44 10.26 -19.42
C GLU A 145 -16.13 10.97 -18.27
N LEU A 146 -15.69 10.72 -17.03
CA LEU A 146 -16.24 11.37 -15.83
C LEU A 146 -16.07 12.91 -15.85
N ALA A 147 -14.99 13.40 -16.40
CA ALA A 147 -14.75 14.83 -16.58
C ALA A 147 -15.69 15.45 -17.62
N GLY A 148 -15.94 14.73 -18.72
CA GLY A 148 -16.88 15.14 -19.77
C GLY A 148 -18.32 15.23 -19.26
N GLU A 149 -18.79 14.25 -18.50
CA GLU A 149 -20.12 14.24 -17.89
C GLU A 149 -20.36 15.45 -16.98
N LYS A 150 -19.30 15.90 -16.29
CA LYS A 150 -19.37 17.03 -15.34
C LYS A 150 -18.95 18.35 -15.94
N ASN A 151 -18.55 18.34 -17.20
CA ASN A 151 -18.05 19.52 -17.92
C ASN A 151 -16.89 20.22 -17.17
N VAL A 152 -15.96 19.43 -16.63
CA VAL A 152 -14.76 19.89 -15.90
C VAL A 152 -13.49 19.33 -16.51
N PRO A 153 -12.34 19.98 -16.30
CA PRO A 153 -11.06 19.42 -16.73
C PRO A 153 -10.74 18.09 -16.03
N PRO A 154 -10.10 17.11 -16.71
CA PRO A 154 -9.84 15.78 -16.17
C PRO A 154 -9.09 15.75 -14.82
N TYR A 155 -8.16 16.69 -14.59
CA TYR A 155 -7.40 16.79 -13.34
C TYR A 155 -8.24 17.12 -12.11
N ILE A 156 -9.45 17.66 -12.31
CA ILE A 156 -10.41 17.92 -11.22
C ILE A 156 -10.97 16.60 -10.66
N ILE A 157 -11.18 15.60 -11.51
CA ILE A 157 -11.60 14.27 -11.07
C ILE A 157 -10.51 13.64 -10.21
N PHE A 158 -9.33 13.40 -10.79
CA PHE A 158 -8.09 13.06 -10.08
C PHE A 158 -6.87 13.41 -10.92
N GLY A 159 -5.75 13.71 -10.25
CA GLY A 159 -4.50 14.16 -10.88
C GLY A 159 -3.68 13.01 -11.49
N ASP A 160 -2.62 13.35 -12.20
CA ASP A 160 -1.72 12.35 -12.82
C ASP A 160 -0.98 11.53 -11.76
N LYS A 161 -0.58 12.14 -10.65
CA LYS A 161 0.03 11.44 -9.51
C LYS A 161 -0.92 10.42 -8.89
N THR A 162 -2.20 10.74 -8.81
CA THR A 162 -3.27 9.82 -8.38
C THR A 162 -3.38 8.64 -9.35
N LEU A 163 -3.36 8.93 -10.66
CA LEU A 163 -3.41 7.92 -11.71
C LEU A 163 -2.22 6.95 -11.62
N GLU A 164 -1.01 7.46 -11.43
CA GLU A 164 0.20 6.65 -11.24
C GLU A 164 0.10 5.75 -10.00
N GLN A 165 -0.45 6.27 -8.89
CA GLN A 165 -0.66 5.48 -7.70
C GLN A 165 -1.74 4.40 -7.88
N LEU A 166 -2.84 4.69 -8.55
CA LEU A 166 -3.89 3.71 -8.86
C LEU A 166 -3.33 2.52 -9.68
N VAL A 167 -2.45 2.79 -10.64
CA VAL A 167 -1.79 1.74 -11.43
C VAL A 167 -0.81 0.93 -10.58
N SER A 168 -0.07 1.58 -9.68
CA SER A 168 0.93 0.92 -8.84
C SER A 168 0.30 0.08 -7.73
N TYR A 169 -0.71 0.61 -7.06
CA TYR A 169 -1.33 -0.03 -5.88
C TYR A 169 -2.50 -0.93 -6.22
N LYS A 170 -3.18 -0.68 -7.35
CA LYS A 170 -4.33 -1.48 -7.82
C LYS A 170 -5.38 -1.71 -6.72
N PRO A 171 -5.92 -0.65 -6.11
CA PRO A 171 -6.90 -0.80 -5.04
C PRO A 171 -8.14 -1.52 -5.54
N LEU A 172 -8.64 -2.49 -4.77
CA LEU A 172 -9.80 -3.32 -5.08
C LEU A 172 -11.01 -3.00 -4.20
N SER A 173 -10.91 -1.98 -3.36
CA SER A 173 -12.01 -1.50 -2.53
C SER A 173 -11.96 0.01 -2.39
N GLU A 174 -13.12 0.63 -2.11
CA GLU A 174 -13.18 2.07 -1.80
C GLU A 174 -12.34 2.43 -0.58
N PHE A 175 -12.21 1.51 0.35
CA PHE A 175 -11.38 1.64 1.53
C PHE A 175 -9.89 1.81 1.17
N GLU A 176 -9.39 1.05 0.19
CA GLU A 176 -8.01 1.19 -0.29
C GLU A 176 -7.78 2.47 -1.10
N LEU A 177 -8.85 3.05 -1.69
CA LEU A 177 -8.77 4.33 -2.37
C LEU A 177 -8.47 5.50 -1.42
N GLU A 178 -8.80 5.37 -0.13
CA GLU A 178 -8.51 6.42 0.86
C GLU A 178 -7.00 6.64 1.04
N ASP A 179 -6.18 5.63 0.74
CA ASP A 179 -4.73 5.70 0.81
C ASP A 179 -4.09 6.32 -0.45
N ILE A 180 -4.89 6.55 -1.50
CA ILE A 180 -4.40 7.12 -2.76
C ILE A 180 -4.37 8.64 -2.68
N TYR A 181 -3.21 9.22 -2.96
CA TYR A 181 -3.02 10.67 -2.97
C TYR A 181 -4.02 11.36 -3.92
N GLY A 182 -4.73 12.35 -3.40
CA GLY A 182 -5.68 13.16 -4.17
C GLY A 182 -7.07 12.57 -4.34
N LEU A 183 -7.34 11.39 -3.73
CA LEU A 183 -8.67 10.83 -3.56
C LEU A 183 -9.11 11.05 -2.10
N GLY A 184 -9.77 12.15 -1.83
CA GLY A 184 -10.43 12.37 -0.54
C GLY A 184 -11.84 11.74 -0.52
N GLU A 185 -12.41 11.58 0.69
CA GLU A 185 -13.70 10.96 0.97
C GLU A 185 -14.81 11.34 -0.04
N ARG A 186 -14.96 12.64 -0.34
CA ARG A 186 -15.95 13.13 -1.33
C ARG A 186 -15.72 12.64 -2.76
N LYS A 187 -14.47 12.37 -3.13
CA LYS A 187 -14.13 11.85 -4.46
C LYS A 187 -14.31 10.34 -4.52
N ILE A 188 -14.02 9.66 -3.43
CA ILE A 188 -14.23 8.22 -3.29
C ILE A 188 -15.72 7.92 -3.35
N GLU A 189 -16.55 8.64 -2.59
CA GLU A 189 -18.01 8.52 -2.64
C GLU A 189 -18.60 8.71 -4.05
N LYS A 190 -17.99 9.60 -4.87
CA LYS A 190 -18.50 9.91 -6.21
C LYS A 190 -17.92 9.03 -7.32
N TYR A 191 -16.69 8.58 -7.18
CA TYR A 191 -15.91 7.95 -8.25
C TYR A 191 -15.29 6.61 -7.85
N GLY A 192 -15.31 6.26 -6.56
CA GLY A 192 -14.64 5.09 -6.01
C GLY A 192 -15.09 3.80 -6.68
N GLU A 193 -16.38 3.57 -6.77
CA GLU A 193 -16.95 2.40 -7.41
C GLU A 193 -16.49 2.24 -8.88
N PHE A 194 -16.48 3.33 -9.65
CA PHE A 194 -16.03 3.29 -11.05
C PHE A 194 -14.54 2.97 -11.17
N ILE A 195 -13.73 3.52 -10.27
CA ILE A 195 -12.27 3.30 -10.25
C ILE A 195 -11.98 1.84 -9.90
N VAL A 196 -12.55 1.34 -8.81
CA VAL A 196 -12.37 -0.05 -8.34
C VAL A 196 -12.80 -1.03 -9.42
N ARG A 197 -14.00 -0.86 -9.97
CA ARG A 197 -14.52 -1.72 -11.04
C ARG A 197 -13.62 -1.75 -12.27
N THR A 198 -13.09 -0.60 -12.69
CA THR A 198 -12.16 -0.52 -13.82
C THR A 198 -10.86 -1.28 -13.55
N ILE A 199 -10.36 -1.23 -12.32
CA ILE A 199 -9.15 -1.97 -11.91
C ILE A 199 -9.45 -3.47 -11.89
N GLU A 200 -10.55 -3.90 -11.27
CA GLU A 200 -10.97 -5.30 -11.24
C GLU A 200 -11.13 -5.90 -12.64
N ASP A 201 -11.84 -5.21 -13.53
CA ASP A 201 -12.06 -5.66 -14.91
C ASP A 201 -10.74 -5.78 -15.69
N CYS A 202 -9.76 -4.94 -15.37
CA CYS A 202 -8.45 -5.01 -15.98
C CYS A 202 -7.62 -6.19 -15.44
N LEU A 203 -7.77 -6.54 -14.17
CA LEU A 203 -7.03 -7.65 -13.56
C LEU A 203 -7.60 -9.02 -13.94
N LYS A 204 -8.89 -9.10 -14.29
CA LYS A 204 -9.56 -10.32 -14.74
C LYS A 204 -9.35 -10.62 -16.24
N SER A 205 -8.86 -9.64 -17.02
CA SER A 205 -8.54 -9.77 -18.45
C SER A 205 -7.11 -10.20 -18.66
#